data_0821b5e0110f6c8c347f73800bef2edd
#
_entry.id   0821b5e0110f6c8c347f73800bef2edd
#
_cell.length_a   1.000
_cell.length_b   1.000
_cell.length_c   1.000
_cell.angle_alpha   90.00
_cell.angle_beta   90.00
_cell.angle_gamma   90.00
#
_symmetry.space_group_name_H-M   'P 1'
#
loop_
_entity.id
_entity.type
_entity.pdbx_description
1 polymer ?
#
loop_
_entity_poly.entity_id
_entity_poly.type
_entity_poly.pdbx_seq_one_letter_code
_entity_poly.pdbx_strand_id
1 'polypeptide(L)'
;MIKRITNPLEFKTAVNDIFELFDLENSEMGHALLKHNKDHIINAYADKSLLAWDFFVWANISEEGKYDGIIAFANHKNEKFGEEIFTEYIWLSKNSMSGFKLLSTAIKFARKKEFKYIIMSTAVKHPKSEKISRFYERMGFLKDSI
;
A
#
# COMPACT_ATOMS: atom_id res chain seq x y z
N MET A 1 0.86 -1.34 -16.41
CA MET A 1 -0.07 -2.48 -16.24
C MET A 1 -0.11 -2.90 -14.78
N ILE A 2 -1.28 -2.92 -14.20
CA ILE A 2 -1.45 -3.34 -12.81
C ILE A 2 -1.64 -4.84 -12.75
N LYS A 3 -0.89 -5.49 -11.86
CA LYS A 3 -0.91 -6.93 -11.66
C LYS A 3 -1.10 -7.23 -10.18
N ARG A 4 -1.93 -8.22 -9.87
CA ARG A 4 -2.01 -8.73 -8.51
C ARG A 4 -0.80 -9.63 -8.22
N ILE A 5 -0.16 -9.41 -7.10
CA ILE A 5 0.99 -10.18 -6.66
C ILE A 5 0.51 -11.25 -5.69
N THR A 6 0.69 -12.51 -6.06
CA THR A 6 0.30 -13.66 -5.23
C THR A 6 1.47 -14.60 -4.94
N ASN A 7 2.63 -14.29 -5.50
CA ASN A 7 3.83 -15.15 -5.44
C ASN A 7 4.93 -14.42 -4.68
N PRO A 8 5.56 -15.05 -3.67
CA PRO A 8 6.64 -14.41 -2.90
C PRO A 8 7.82 -13.95 -3.76
N LEU A 9 8.14 -14.65 -4.84
CA LEU A 9 9.23 -14.27 -5.73
C LEU A 9 8.91 -12.98 -6.50
N GLU A 10 7.67 -12.82 -6.97
CA GLU A 10 7.22 -11.59 -7.61
C GLU A 10 7.24 -10.41 -6.62
N PHE A 11 6.83 -10.65 -5.39
CA PHE A 11 6.89 -9.64 -4.34
C PHE A 11 8.33 -9.18 -4.10
N LYS A 12 9.26 -10.12 -4.01
CA LYS A 12 10.68 -9.82 -3.86
C LYS A 12 11.20 -8.94 -5.01
N THR A 13 10.83 -9.29 -6.24
CA THR A 13 11.23 -8.51 -7.42
C THR A 13 10.65 -7.11 -7.38
N ALA A 14 9.38 -6.97 -7.03
CA ALA A 14 8.73 -5.67 -6.92
C ALA A 14 9.39 -4.78 -5.85
N VAL A 15 9.68 -5.34 -4.68
CA VAL A 15 10.37 -4.59 -3.61
C VAL A 15 11.77 -4.17 -4.05
N ASN A 16 12.52 -5.05 -4.72
CA ASN A 16 13.84 -4.69 -5.23
C ASN A 16 13.79 -3.54 -6.22
N ASP A 17 12.82 -3.53 -7.12
CA ASP A 17 12.70 -2.50 -8.15
C ASP A 17 12.32 -1.12 -7.58
N ILE A 18 11.60 -1.08 -6.46
CA ILE A 18 11.09 0.17 -5.89
C ILE A 18 11.67 0.49 -4.51
N PHE A 19 12.69 -0.25 -4.06
CA PHE A 19 13.20 -0.13 -2.68
C PHE A 19 13.63 1.30 -2.33
N GLU A 20 14.18 2.03 -3.28
CA GLU A 20 14.58 3.42 -3.09
C GLU A 20 13.42 4.33 -2.63
N LEU A 21 12.18 3.99 -2.99
CA LEU A 21 11.00 4.76 -2.57
C LEU A 21 10.73 4.62 -1.07
N PHE A 22 11.05 3.48 -0.48
CA PHE A 22 10.95 3.31 0.98
C PHE A 22 11.88 4.28 1.71
N ASP A 23 13.11 4.41 1.24
CA ASP A 23 14.07 5.33 1.84
C ASP A 23 13.68 6.79 1.62
N LEU A 24 13.18 7.13 0.45
CA LEU A 24 12.70 8.46 0.14
C LEU A 24 11.51 8.84 1.04
N GLU A 25 10.53 7.96 1.17
CA GLU A 25 9.39 8.15 2.06
C GLU A 25 9.85 8.37 3.50
N ASN A 26 10.77 7.54 3.98
CA ASN A 26 11.31 7.64 5.32
C ASN A 26 11.98 8.99 5.57
N SER A 27 12.78 9.46 4.62
CA SER A 27 13.44 10.77 4.67
C SER A 27 12.43 11.92 4.68
N GLU A 28 11.43 11.88 3.80
CA GLU A 28 10.38 12.90 3.72
C GLU A 28 9.53 12.97 4.98
N MET A 29 9.35 11.86 5.67
CA MET A 29 8.57 11.80 6.91
C MET A 29 9.38 12.12 8.16
N GLY A 30 10.66 12.41 8.03
CA GLY A 30 11.53 12.78 9.15
C GLY A 30 11.96 11.61 10.02
N HIS A 31 11.90 10.39 9.55
CA HIS A 31 12.35 9.19 10.26
C HIS A 31 13.81 8.85 9.94
N ALA A 32 14.68 9.86 9.94
CA ALA A 32 16.06 9.70 9.50
C ALA A 32 16.89 8.66 10.29
N LEU A 33 16.49 8.36 11.51
CA LEU A 33 17.18 7.38 12.35
C LEU A 33 16.70 5.94 12.11
N LEU A 34 15.53 5.76 11.52
CA LEU A 34 14.97 4.45 11.22
C LEU A 34 15.10 4.19 9.73
N LYS A 35 15.87 3.19 9.37
CA LYS A 35 16.06 2.81 7.97
C LYS A 35 15.26 1.56 7.65
N HIS A 36 14.65 1.53 6.48
CA HIS A 36 14.01 0.33 6.00
C HIS A 36 15.03 -0.78 5.76
N ASN A 37 14.67 -1.99 6.17
CA ASN A 37 15.47 -3.19 5.93
C ASN A 37 14.78 -4.01 4.85
N LYS A 38 15.38 -4.05 3.66
CA LYS A 38 14.81 -4.72 2.49
C LYS A 38 14.52 -6.20 2.75
N ASP A 39 15.46 -6.92 3.31
CA ASP A 39 15.29 -8.35 3.58
C ASP A 39 14.20 -8.61 4.60
N HIS A 40 14.10 -7.75 5.61
CA HIS A 40 13.04 -7.85 6.61
C HIS A 40 11.66 -7.61 5.98
N ILE A 41 11.54 -6.58 5.14
CA ILE A 41 10.27 -6.29 4.43
C ILE A 41 9.87 -7.48 3.57
N ILE A 42 10.79 -8.02 2.78
CA ILE A 42 10.53 -9.17 1.93
C ILE A 42 10.07 -10.38 2.77
N ASN A 43 10.80 -10.69 3.83
CA ASN A 43 10.50 -11.86 4.65
C ASN A 43 9.18 -11.69 5.42
N ALA A 44 8.92 -10.49 5.95
CA ALA A 44 7.70 -10.23 6.72
C ALA A 44 6.44 -10.38 5.88
N TYR A 45 6.48 -9.98 4.61
CA TYR A 45 5.29 -9.96 3.76
C TYR A 45 5.22 -11.11 2.75
N ALA A 46 6.34 -11.67 2.31
CA ALA A 46 6.35 -12.67 1.27
C ALA A 46 5.93 -14.06 1.76
N ASP A 47 6.51 -14.53 2.85
CA ASP A 47 6.34 -15.93 3.27
C ASP A 47 5.00 -16.20 3.94
N LYS A 48 4.49 -15.25 4.72
CA LYS A 48 3.29 -15.46 5.54
C LYS A 48 2.06 -14.77 5.01
N SER A 49 2.23 -13.65 4.34
CA SER A 49 1.12 -12.74 4.04
C SER A 49 0.55 -12.92 2.65
N LEU A 50 1.38 -13.19 1.64
CA LEU A 50 0.90 -13.34 0.25
C LEU A 50 0.06 -14.58 0.04
N LEU A 51 0.30 -15.61 0.81
CA LEU A 51 -0.45 -16.87 0.76
C LEU A 51 -1.60 -16.89 1.77
N ALA A 52 -1.65 -15.91 2.66
CA ALA A 52 -2.75 -15.76 3.60
C ALA A 52 -3.94 -15.10 2.90
N TRP A 53 -5.14 -15.46 3.32
CA TRP A 53 -6.39 -14.95 2.73
C TRP A 53 -6.65 -13.48 3.05
N ASP A 54 -5.88 -12.91 3.96
CA ASP A 54 -6.09 -11.59 4.52
C ASP A 54 -5.10 -10.54 4.01
N PHE A 55 -4.17 -10.89 3.13
CA PHE A 55 -3.17 -9.95 2.61
C PHE A 55 -3.22 -9.85 1.08
N PHE A 56 -3.31 -8.64 0.58
CA PHE A 56 -3.55 -8.37 -0.84
C PHE A 56 -2.56 -7.35 -1.35
N VAL A 57 -1.87 -7.67 -2.44
CA VAL A 57 -0.84 -6.83 -3.03
C VAL A 57 -1.11 -6.65 -4.53
N TRP A 58 -0.99 -5.42 -5.00
CA TRP A 58 -0.96 -5.09 -6.43
C TRP A 58 0.29 -4.28 -6.72
N ALA A 59 0.84 -4.46 -7.90
CA ALA A 59 1.98 -3.69 -8.36
C ALA A 59 1.73 -3.21 -9.79
N ASN A 60 2.32 -2.09 -10.13
CA ASN A 60 2.30 -1.58 -11.50
C ASN A 60 3.62 -1.92 -12.19
N ILE A 61 3.52 -2.44 -13.41
CA ILE A 61 4.66 -2.74 -14.26
C ILE A 61 4.74 -1.64 -15.30
N SER A 62 5.89 -0.96 -15.38
CA SER A 62 6.14 0.08 -16.36
C SER A 62 6.30 -0.49 -17.76
N GLU A 63 6.30 0.39 -18.77
CA GLU A 63 6.55 0.01 -20.17
C GLU A 63 7.92 -0.64 -20.35
N GLU A 64 8.88 -0.34 -19.48
CA GLU A 64 10.22 -0.93 -19.47
C GLU A 64 10.28 -2.32 -18.86
N GLY A 65 9.15 -2.83 -18.34
CA GLY A 65 9.07 -4.14 -17.74
C GLY A 65 9.53 -4.21 -16.29
N LYS A 66 9.72 -3.05 -15.64
CA LYS A 66 10.08 -2.99 -14.21
C LYS A 66 8.89 -2.56 -13.37
N TYR A 67 8.85 -3.00 -12.13
CA TYR A 67 7.85 -2.52 -11.20
C TYR A 67 8.15 -1.08 -10.80
N ASP A 68 7.15 -0.22 -10.86
CA ASP A 68 7.28 1.20 -10.51
C ASP A 68 6.31 1.66 -9.44
N GLY A 69 5.50 0.78 -8.91
CA GLY A 69 4.61 1.08 -7.81
C GLY A 69 4.05 -0.18 -7.17
N ILE A 70 3.64 -0.06 -5.92
CA ILE A 70 3.07 -1.15 -5.13
C ILE A 70 2.03 -0.58 -4.16
N ILE A 71 0.97 -1.34 -3.96
CA ILE A 71 0.00 -1.09 -2.89
C ILE A 71 -0.33 -2.41 -2.20
N ALA A 72 -0.38 -2.40 -0.88
CA ALA A 72 -0.67 -3.59 -0.09
C ALA A 72 -1.66 -3.28 1.02
N PHE A 73 -2.62 -4.17 1.18
CA PHE A 73 -3.65 -4.12 2.22
C PHE A 73 -3.71 -5.42 2.99
N ALA A 74 -4.06 -5.32 4.26
CA ALA A 74 -4.50 -6.49 5.02
C ALA A 74 -5.97 -6.32 5.40
N ASN A 75 -6.72 -7.41 5.31
CA ASN A 75 -8.08 -7.46 5.84
C ASN A 75 -8.05 -8.19 7.16
N HIS A 76 -8.53 -7.55 8.22
CA HIS A 76 -8.57 -8.14 9.54
C HIS A 76 -9.85 -7.77 10.26
N LYS A 77 -10.28 -8.65 11.15
CA LYS A 77 -11.45 -8.40 11.99
C LYS A 77 -11.02 -7.63 13.22
N ASN A 78 -11.62 -6.45 13.42
CA ASN A 78 -11.37 -5.67 14.62
C ASN A 78 -12.04 -6.34 15.83
N GLU A 79 -11.25 -6.60 16.86
CA GLU A 79 -11.73 -7.31 18.04
C GLU A 79 -12.80 -6.54 18.83
N LYS A 80 -12.69 -5.21 18.85
CA LYS A 80 -13.65 -4.36 19.57
C LYS A 80 -15.00 -4.28 18.89
N PHE A 81 -14.99 -4.12 17.56
CA PHE A 81 -16.22 -3.85 16.80
C PHE A 81 -16.76 -5.07 16.08
N GLY A 82 -15.99 -6.16 16.00
CA GLY A 82 -16.39 -7.36 15.29
C GLY A 82 -16.50 -7.18 13.77
N GLU A 83 -15.95 -6.08 13.22
CA GLU A 83 -16.04 -5.73 11.81
C GLU A 83 -14.75 -5.99 11.08
N GLU A 84 -14.85 -6.38 9.82
CA GLU A 84 -13.70 -6.52 8.94
C GLU A 84 -13.24 -5.17 8.44
N ILE A 85 -11.93 -4.93 8.52
CA ILE A 85 -11.31 -3.68 8.13
C ILE A 85 -10.20 -3.97 7.12
N PHE A 86 -10.29 -3.33 5.96
CA PHE A 86 -9.29 -3.41 4.90
C PHE A 86 -8.32 -2.25 5.09
N THR A 87 -7.14 -2.54 5.62
CA THR A 87 -6.18 -1.53 6.06
C THR A 87 -4.97 -1.49 5.14
N GLU A 88 -4.59 -0.30 4.69
CA GLU A 88 -3.40 -0.07 3.88
C GLU A 88 -2.13 -0.24 4.73
N TYR A 89 -1.17 -0.99 4.21
CA TYR A 89 0.16 -1.14 4.79
C TYR A 89 1.25 -0.48 3.97
N ILE A 90 1.15 -0.57 2.64
CA ILE A 90 2.16 -0.03 1.72
C ILE A 90 1.42 0.64 0.57
N TRP A 91 1.82 1.84 0.24
CA TRP A 91 1.39 2.52 -0.98
C TRP A 91 2.50 3.43 -1.47
N LEU A 92 3.24 2.96 -2.46
CA LEU A 92 4.38 3.66 -3.04
C LEU A 92 4.31 3.62 -4.56
N SER A 93 4.65 4.72 -5.21
CA SER A 93 4.70 4.78 -6.66
C SER A 93 5.70 5.83 -7.12
N LYS A 94 6.40 5.52 -8.23
CA LYS A 94 7.31 6.47 -8.87
C LYS A 94 6.58 7.59 -9.60
N ASN A 95 5.31 7.38 -9.97
CA ASN A 95 4.50 8.44 -10.53
C ASN A 95 3.07 8.42 -9.96
N SER A 96 2.48 9.62 -9.88
CA SER A 96 1.19 9.81 -9.25
C SER A 96 0.05 9.08 -9.95
N MET A 97 0.09 9.02 -11.28
CA MET A 97 -0.98 8.36 -12.06
C MET A 97 -1.04 6.86 -11.77
N SER A 98 0.11 6.18 -11.78
CA SER A 98 0.19 4.76 -11.42
C SER A 98 -0.26 4.54 -9.98
N GLY A 99 0.14 5.43 -9.08
CA GLY A 99 -0.25 5.36 -7.67
C GLY A 99 -1.76 5.43 -7.48
N PHE A 100 -2.43 6.34 -8.17
CA PHE A 100 -3.88 6.46 -8.10
C PHE A 100 -4.60 5.29 -8.75
N LYS A 101 -4.07 4.73 -9.82
CA LYS A 101 -4.61 3.52 -10.45
C LYS A 101 -4.51 2.31 -9.52
N LEU A 102 -3.39 2.19 -8.80
CA LEU A 102 -3.22 1.15 -7.79
C LEU A 102 -4.27 1.26 -6.69
N LEU A 103 -4.46 2.45 -6.14
CA LEU A 103 -5.47 2.68 -5.12
C LEU A 103 -6.88 2.38 -5.65
N SER A 104 -7.20 2.86 -6.83
CA SER A 104 -8.50 2.59 -7.47
C SER A 104 -8.76 1.09 -7.64
N THR A 105 -7.73 0.34 -8.05
CA THR A 105 -7.81 -1.12 -8.19
C THR A 105 -8.11 -1.79 -6.86
N ALA A 106 -7.41 -1.40 -5.79
CA ALA A 106 -7.63 -1.94 -4.46
C ALA A 106 -9.04 -1.63 -3.93
N ILE A 107 -9.51 -0.41 -4.14
CA ILE A 107 -10.86 -0.01 -3.71
C ILE A 107 -11.94 -0.80 -4.45
N LYS A 108 -11.79 -0.99 -5.75
CA LYS A 108 -12.74 -1.79 -6.54
C LYS A 108 -12.78 -3.24 -6.06
N PHE A 109 -11.62 -3.79 -5.74
CA PHE A 109 -11.52 -5.13 -5.18
C PHE A 109 -12.25 -5.22 -3.83
N ALA A 110 -12.02 -4.25 -2.94
CA ALA A 110 -12.65 -4.21 -1.63
C ALA A 110 -14.18 -4.12 -1.74
N ARG A 111 -14.68 -3.31 -2.66
CA ARG A 111 -16.12 -3.20 -2.93
C ARG A 111 -16.70 -4.50 -3.46
N LYS A 112 -16.02 -5.16 -4.37
CA LYS A 112 -16.45 -6.45 -4.92
C LYS A 112 -16.48 -7.54 -3.85
N LYS A 113 -15.57 -7.50 -2.90
CA LYS A 113 -15.53 -8.43 -1.76
C LYS A 113 -16.49 -8.01 -0.64
N GLU A 114 -17.14 -6.85 -0.78
CA GLU A 114 -18.07 -6.31 0.22
C GLU A 114 -17.41 -6.05 1.58
N PHE A 115 -16.13 -5.67 1.57
CA PHE A 115 -15.46 -5.22 2.78
C PHE A 115 -16.09 -3.91 3.25
N LYS A 116 -16.48 -3.87 4.52
CA LYS A 116 -17.24 -2.74 5.07
C LYS A 116 -16.43 -1.46 5.21
N TYR A 117 -15.19 -1.58 5.60
CA TYR A 117 -14.34 -0.43 5.92
C TYR A 117 -13.01 -0.53 5.21
N ILE A 118 -12.55 0.59 4.67
CA ILE A 118 -11.22 0.74 4.10
C ILE A 118 -10.53 1.86 4.87
N ILE A 119 -9.37 1.56 5.44
CA ILE A 119 -8.59 2.54 6.18
C ILE A 119 -7.32 2.86 5.41
N MET A 120 -7.16 4.13 5.10
CA MET A 120 -5.94 4.69 4.52
C MET A 120 -5.32 5.64 5.53
N SER A 121 -4.00 5.72 5.53
CA SER A 121 -3.29 6.66 6.38
C SER A 121 -2.50 7.67 5.56
N THR A 122 -2.29 8.84 6.14
CA THR A 122 -1.37 9.83 5.60
C THR A 122 -0.57 10.40 6.77
N ALA A 123 0.75 10.47 6.58
CA ALA A 123 1.61 11.05 7.61
C ALA A 123 1.49 12.57 7.59
N VAL A 124 1.21 13.15 8.75
CA VAL A 124 1.04 14.60 8.90
C VAL A 124 2.27 15.38 8.42
N LYS A 125 3.45 14.83 8.62
CA LYS A 125 4.71 15.45 8.21
C LYS A 125 5.09 15.23 6.75
N HIS A 126 4.35 14.42 6.01
CA HIS A 126 4.63 14.19 4.60
C HIS A 126 4.40 15.48 3.81
N PRO A 127 5.33 15.89 2.92
CA PRO A 127 5.20 17.14 2.14
C PRO A 127 3.93 17.23 1.31
N LYS A 128 3.38 16.09 0.90
CA LYS A 128 2.16 16.01 0.09
C LYS A 128 0.93 15.57 0.89
N SER A 129 1.00 15.59 2.22
CA SER A 129 -0.08 15.07 3.07
C SER A 129 -1.43 15.73 2.80
N GLU A 130 -1.44 17.04 2.59
CA GLU A 130 -2.66 17.79 2.31
C GLU A 130 -3.27 17.39 0.96
N LYS A 131 -2.45 17.23 -0.07
CA LYS A 131 -2.88 16.79 -1.40
C LYS A 131 -3.44 15.36 -1.35
N ILE A 132 -2.80 14.47 -0.61
CA ILE A 132 -3.24 13.10 -0.41
C ILE A 132 -4.57 13.07 0.33
N SER A 133 -4.70 13.86 1.40
CA SER A 133 -5.95 13.96 2.16
C SER A 133 -7.12 14.44 1.30
N ARG A 134 -6.91 15.45 0.47
CA ARG A 134 -7.94 15.93 -0.46
C ARG A 134 -8.33 14.86 -1.49
N PHE A 135 -7.37 14.09 -1.94
CA PHE A 135 -7.62 12.98 -2.85
C PHE A 135 -8.50 11.92 -2.17
N TYR A 136 -8.19 11.56 -0.92
CA TYR A 136 -9.02 10.62 -0.17
C TYR A 136 -10.46 11.13 0.00
N GLU A 137 -10.63 12.40 0.32
CA GLU A 137 -11.96 13.01 0.45
C GLU A 137 -12.76 12.92 -0.85
N ARG A 138 -12.12 13.18 -1.98
CA ARG A 138 -12.76 13.05 -3.30
C ARG A 138 -13.16 11.62 -3.63
N MET A 139 -12.45 10.63 -3.09
CA MET A 139 -12.77 9.22 -3.25
C MET A 139 -13.86 8.75 -2.27
N GLY A 140 -14.34 9.62 -1.40
CA GLY A 140 -15.39 9.32 -0.44
C GLY A 140 -14.91 8.90 0.94
N PHE A 141 -13.61 9.03 1.23
CA PHE A 141 -13.09 8.75 2.56
C PHE A 141 -13.44 9.87 3.53
N LEU A 142 -13.79 9.48 4.74
CA LEU A 142 -13.96 10.41 5.84
C LEU A 142 -12.66 10.54 6.61
N LYS A 143 -12.34 11.77 7.00
CA LYS A 143 -11.16 12.00 7.83
C LYS A 143 -11.46 11.61 9.27
N ASP A 144 -10.68 10.68 9.80
CA ASP A 144 -10.72 10.32 11.20
C ASP A 144 -9.45 10.85 11.86
N SER A 145 -9.60 11.81 12.74
CA SER A 145 -8.51 12.39 13.52
C SER A 145 -8.45 11.70 14.86
N ILE A 146 -7.52 10.82 15.00
CA ILE A 146 -7.25 10.19 16.28
C ILE A 146 -6.30 11.06 17.10
#